data_8d9df2d05080adff18be9894773c6110
#
_entry.id   8d9df2d05080adff18be9894773c6110
#
_cell.length_a   1.000
_cell.length_b   1.000
_cell.length_c   1.000
_cell.angle_alpha   90.00
_cell.angle_beta   90.00
_cell.angle_gamma   90.00
#
_symmetry.space_group_name_H-M   'P 1'
#
loop_
_entity.id
_entity.type
_entity.pdbx_description
1 polymer ?
#
loop_
_entity_poly.entity_id
_entity_poly.type
_entity_poly.pdbx_seq_one_letter_code
_entity_poly.pdbx_strand_id
1 'polypeptide(L)'
;MAWHGYNFEDSILISDKLVKEDKLTSVHIIEETCTARDTKLGPDEITADIPNVGESALSKLDECGIVHIGAEVNAGDILVGKVTPKGETQLSPEEKLLRAIFGEKASDVKDTSLRVKAGQDGTVIDVQVFTREGLEKNSRAEVIESVSLAEIQKDIDQELNIVSEATTNSLMPSLEGNKV
;
A
#
# COMPACT_ATOMS: atom_id res chain seq x y z
N MET A 1 2.98 39.99 19.76
CA MET A 1 3.85 40.42 20.86
C MET A 1 4.79 39.28 21.28
N ALA A 2 5.98 39.57 21.77
CA ALA A 2 6.86 38.54 22.31
C ALA A 2 6.23 37.88 23.55
N TRP A 3 6.25 36.56 23.68
CA TRP A 3 5.63 35.83 24.78
C TRP A 3 6.53 34.69 25.28
N HIS A 4 7.35 34.98 26.28
CA HIS A 4 8.26 34.02 26.94
C HIS A 4 9.13 33.17 25.98
N GLY A 5 9.45 33.69 24.81
CA GLY A 5 10.22 32.99 23.80
C GLY A 5 9.46 31.90 22.99
N TYR A 6 8.19 31.65 23.31
CA TYR A 6 7.39 30.61 22.59
C TYR A 6 7.00 31.01 21.19
N ASN A 7 7.15 32.27 20.79
CA ASN A 7 6.94 32.79 19.43
C ASN A 7 8.23 33.37 18.86
N PHE A 8 9.38 32.80 19.21
CA PHE A 8 10.68 33.20 18.68
C PHE A 8 10.84 32.73 17.24
N GLU A 9 11.39 33.57 16.38
CA GLU A 9 11.54 33.37 14.94
C GLU A 9 10.18 33.14 14.23
N ASP A 10 10.03 32.01 13.53
CA ASP A 10 8.84 31.67 12.73
C ASP A 10 7.74 30.95 13.53
N SER A 11 7.91 30.79 14.84
CA SER A 11 6.93 30.14 15.69
C SER A 11 5.74 31.03 15.99
N ILE A 12 4.55 30.43 16.03
CA ILE A 12 3.28 31.11 16.27
C ILE A 12 2.54 30.39 17.39
N LEU A 13 2.02 31.17 18.35
CA LEU A 13 1.13 30.67 19.39
C LEU A 13 -0.30 30.64 18.88
N ILE A 14 -0.95 29.51 19.04
CA ILE A 14 -2.37 29.33 18.67
C ILE A 14 -3.18 28.96 19.91
N SER A 15 -4.49 29.23 19.83
CA SER A 15 -5.43 28.84 20.88
C SER A 15 -5.67 27.32 20.84
N ASP A 16 -5.74 26.69 22.00
CA ASP A 16 -6.15 25.29 22.17
C ASP A 16 -7.51 24.96 21.52
N LYS A 17 -8.40 25.96 21.44
CA LYS A 17 -9.68 25.87 20.75
C LYS A 17 -9.54 25.52 19.26
N LEU A 18 -8.53 26.03 18.56
CA LEU A 18 -8.28 25.72 17.15
C LEU A 18 -7.92 24.24 16.95
N VAL A 19 -7.17 23.68 17.91
CA VAL A 19 -6.81 22.25 17.89
C VAL A 19 -8.04 21.38 18.20
N LYS A 20 -8.83 21.76 19.20
CA LYS A 20 -10.05 21.02 19.59
C LYS A 20 -11.15 21.05 18.52
N GLU A 21 -11.22 22.12 17.75
CA GLU A 21 -12.20 22.30 16.66
C GLU A 21 -11.66 21.82 15.31
N ASP A 22 -10.50 21.19 15.26
CA ASP A 22 -9.83 20.67 14.03
C ASP A 22 -9.71 21.68 12.87
N LYS A 23 -9.65 22.99 13.19
CA LYS A 23 -9.66 24.06 12.18
C LYS A 23 -8.40 24.12 11.31
N LEU A 24 -7.26 23.63 11.80
CA LEU A 24 -5.98 23.61 11.10
C LEU A 24 -5.52 22.18 10.77
N THR A 25 -6.42 21.22 10.88
CA THR A 25 -6.14 19.81 10.59
C THR A 25 -6.15 19.59 9.08
N SER A 26 -5.14 18.93 8.57
CA SER A 26 -5.03 18.54 7.17
C SER A 26 -4.87 17.04 7.02
N VAL A 27 -5.38 16.49 5.94
CA VAL A 27 -5.19 15.09 5.56
C VAL A 27 -4.27 15.06 4.35
N HIS A 28 -3.20 14.27 4.45
CA HIS A 28 -2.24 14.07 3.38
C HIS A 28 -2.31 12.62 2.91
N ILE A 29 -2.52 12.41 1.62
CA ILE A 29 -2.45 11.09 0.99
C ILE A 29 -1.13 11.03 0.24
N ILE A 30 -0.30 10.05 0.61
CA ILE A 30 1.04 9.86 0.03
C ILE A 30 1.00 8.56 -0.75
N GLU A 31 1.38 8.63 -2.02
CA GLU A 31 1.53 7.47 -2.88
C GLU A 31 2.99 7.03 -2.91
N GLU A 32 3.23 5.76 -2.59
CA GLU A 32 4.54 5.13 -2.68
C GLU A 32 4.47 3.97 -3.69
N THR A 33 5.44 3.91 -4.59
CA THR A 33 5.47 2.91 -5.66
C THR A 33 6.67 1.99 -5.51
N CYS A 34 6.46 0.70 -5.69
CA CYS A 34 7.51 -0.32 -5.74
C CYS A 34 7.45 -1.04 -7.07
N THR A 35 8.57 -1.17 -7.74
CA THR A 35 8.66 -1.88 -9.03
C THR A 35 9.66 -3.02 -8.92
N ALA A 36 9.23 -4.24 -9.25
CA ALA A 36 10.13 -5.36 -9.47
C ALA A 36 10.65 -5.30 -10.91
N ARG A 37 11.96 -5.40 -11.07
CA ARG A 37 12.65 -5.31 -12.37
C ARG A 37 13.50 -6.54 -12.62
N ASP A 38 13.68 -6.88 -13.89
CA ASP A 38 14.66 -7.87 -14.29
C ASP A 38 16.05 -7.26 -14.17
N THR A 39 16.91 -7.89 -13.37
CA THR A 39 18.32 -7.53 -13.24
C THR A 39 19.19 -8.52 -13.97
N LYS A 40 20.47 -8.17 -14.23
CA LYS A 40 21.44 -9.08 -14.87
C LYS A 40 21.70 -10.36 -14.05
N LEU A 41 21.37 -10.34 -12.76
CA LEU A 41 21.60 -11.44 -11.81
C LEU A 41 20.34 -12.29 -11.58
N GLY A 42 19.22 -11.86 -12.11
CA GLY A 42 17.90 -12.47 -11.94
C GLY A 42 16.83 -11.39 -11.71
N PRO A 43 15.56 -11.76 -11.78
CA PRO A 43 14.45 -10.85 -11.51
C PRO A 43 14.36 -10.49 -10.02
N ASP A 44 13.91 -9.27 -9.72
CA ASP A 44 13.49 -8.91 -8.37
C ASP A 44 12.22 -9.71 -8.04
N GLU A 45 12.11 -10.14 -6.79
CA GLU A 45 10.94 -10.88 -6.32
C GLU A 45 10.24 -10.11 -5.19
N ILE A 46 8.91 -10.02 -5.27
CA ILE A 46 8.09 -9.47 -4.19
C ILE A 46 7.64 -10.65 -3.33
N THR A 47 8.10 -10.68 -2.07
CA THR A 47 7.85 -11.79 -1.14
C THR A 47 7.86 -11.31 0.31
N ALA A 48 7.19 -12.07 1.18
CA ALA A 48 7.25 -11.89 2.62
C ALA A 48 8.53 -12.50 3.24
N ASP A 49 9.21 -13.40 2.52
CA ASP A 49 10.45 -14.03 2.97
C ASP A 49 11.66 -13.13 2.75
N ILE A 50 11.87 -12.22 3.69
CA ILE A 50 12.93 -11.21 3.65
C ILE A 50 14.04 -11.62 4.62
N PRO A 51 15.30 -11.73 4.16
CA PRO A 51 16.41 -12.11 5.03
C PRO A 51 16.67 -11.05 6.10
N ASN A 52 17.01 -11.52 7.31
CA ASN A 52 17.41 -10.69 8.46
C ASN A 52 16.31 -9.73 8.98
N VAL A 53 15.05 -10.05 8.76
CA VAL A 53 13.90 -9.30 9.29
C VAL A 53 13.16 -10.19 10.29
N GLY A 54 12.83 -9.62 11.47
CA GLY A 54 12.08 -10.31 12.50
C GLY A 54 10.59 -10.45 12.15
N GLU A 55 9.95 -11.50 12.67
CA GLU A 55 8.52 -11.78 12.44
C GLU A 55 7.59 -10.61 12.83
N SER A 56 7.96 -9.83 13.84
CA SER A 56 7.20 -8.66 14.26
C SER A 56 7.13 -7.57 13.18
N ALA A 57 8.16 -7.42 12.36
CA ALA A 57 8.18 -6.47 11.26
C ALA A 57 7.42 -6.99 10.01
N LEU A 58 7.23 -8.31 9.94
CA LEU A 58 6.48 -8.96 8.85
C LEU A 58 4.99 -9.12 9.17
N SER A 59 4.57 -8.91 10.43
CA SER A 59 3.20 -9.13 10.88
C SER A 59 2.14 -8.28 10.16
N LYS A 60 2.55 -7.16 9.56
CA LYS A 60 1.69 -6.24 8.80
C LYS A 60 1.61 -6.59 7.31
N LEU A 61 2.41 -7.56 6.85
CA LEU A 61 2.45 -8.02 5.47
C LEU A 61 1.56 -9.25 5.29
N ASP A 62 1.04 -9.41 4.11
CA ASP A 62 0.37 -10.63 3.68
C ASP A 62 1.37 -11.69 3.20
N GLU A 63 0.88 -12.85 2.79
CA GLU A 63 1.69 -13.97 2.30
C GLU A 63 2.52 -13.60 1.05
N CYS A 64 2.08 -12.62 0.29
CA CYS A 64 2.79 -12.10 -0.88
C CYS A 64 3.80 -11.00 -0.57
N GLY A 65 3.93 -10.60 0.71
CA GLY A 65 4.86 -9.54 1.12
C GLY A 65 4.33 -8.13 0.92
N ILE A 66 3.03 -7.94 0.81
CA ILE A 66 2.40 -6.63 0.62
C ILE A 66 1.63 -6.27 1.91
N VAL A 67 1.71 -5.01 2.32
CA VAL A 67 1.01 -4.53 3.52
C VAL A 67 -0.51 -4.62 3.36
N HIS A 68 -1.21 -4.94 4.46
CA HIS A 68 -2.67 -4.98 4.48
C HIS A 68 -3.28 -3.59 4.42
N ILE A 69 -4.42 -3.45 3.73
CA ILE A 69 -5.25 -2.24 3.78
C ILE A 69 -5.77 -2.08 5.22
N GLY A 70 -5.71 -0.86 5.75
CA GLY A 70 -6.07 -0.55 7.14
C GLY A 70 -4.94 -0.74 8.15
N ALA A 71 -3.76 -1.19 7.76
CA ALA A 71 -2.62 -1.33 8.65
C ALA A 71 -2.06 0.04 9.05
N GLU A 72 -1.82 0.24 10.33
CA GLU A 72 -1.09 1.40 10.83
C GLU A 72 0.41 1.17 10.66
N VAL A 73 1.06 2.08 9.95
CA VAL A 73 2.48 2.01 9.61
C VAL A 73 3.26 3.16 10.21
N ASN A 74 4.45 2.87 10.72
CA ASN A 74 5.36 3.83 11.30
C ASN A 74 6.63 3.92 10.46
N ALA A 75 7.43 4.97 10.70
CA ALA A 75 8.71 5.15 10.04
C ALA A 75 9.60 3.91 10.19
N GLY A 76 10.08 3.36 9.06
CA GLY A 76 10.91 2.15 9.00
C GLY A 76 10.15 0.84 8.79
N ASP A 77 8.81 0.81 8.94
CA ASP A 77 8.00 -0.36 8.63
C ASP A 77 8.06 -0.72 7.14
N ILE A 78 7.93 -2.00 6.84
CA ILE A 78 7.96 -2.49 5.46
C ILE A 78 6.56 -2.36 4.86
N LEU A 79 6.47 -1.70 3.71
CA LEU A 79 5.24 -1.61 2.91
C LEU A 79 5.16 -2.74 1.89
N VAL A 80 6.28 -3.00 1.21
CA VAL A 80 6.38 -4.07 0.22
C VAL A 80 7.71 -4.78 0.41
N GLY A 81 7.65 -6.07 0.68
CA GLY A 81 8.83 -6.93 0.76
C GLY A 81 9.36 -7.21 -0.64
N LYS A 82 10.58 -6.80 -0.91
CA LYS A 82 11.27 -7.05 -2.18
C LYS A 82 12.68 -7.54 -1.93
N VAL A 83 13.04 -8.60 -2.62
CA VAL A 83 14.39 -9.16 -2.59
C VAL A 83 14.99 -9.14 -4.00
N THR A 84 16.27 -8.86 -4.06
CA THR A 84 17.05 -8.85 -5.30
C THR A 84 18.15 -9.88 -5.22
N PRO A 85 18.37 -10.73 -6.24
CA PRO A 85 19.47 -11.70 -6.24
C PRO A 85 20.83 -11.02 -6.10
N LYS A 86 21.70 -11.58 -5.25
CA LYS A 86 23.09 -11.15 -5.11
C LYS A 86 23.97 -11.87 -6.14
N GLY A 87 24.84 -11.12 -6.83
CA GLY A 87 25.92 -11.74 -7.60
C GLY A 87 27.02 -12.28 -6.70
N GLU A 88 27.72 -13.33 -7.14
CA GLU A 88 28.82 -13.97 -6.40
C GLU A 88 29.96 -12.99 -5.98
N THR A 89 30.11 -11.89 -6.69
CA THR A 89 31.10 -10.85 -6.41
C THR A 89 30.73 -9.89 -5.29
N GLN A 90 29.47 -9.89 -4.87
CA GLN A 90 28.94 -8.95 -3.85
C GLN A 90 28.87 -9.58 -2.44
N LEU A 91 29.27 -10.84 -2.30
CA LEU A 91 29.33 -11.48 -0.98
C LEU A 91 30.47 -10.87 -0.16
N SER A 92 30.17 -10.44 1.06
CA SER A 92 31.22 -10.02 1.99
C SER A 92 32.14 -11.20 2.34
N PRO A 93 33.39 -10.96 2.77
CA PRO A 93 34.30 -12.05 3.17
C PRO A 93 33.67 -12.92 4.28
N GLU A 94 32.89 -12.32 5.17
CA GLU A 94 32.20 -13.00 6.28
C GLU A 94 31.07 -13.89 5.75
N GLU A 95 30.28 -13.42 4.79
CA GLU A 95 29.23 -14.21 4.14
C GLU A 95 29.80 -15.38 3.33
N LYS A 96 30.95 -15.20 2.66
CA LYS A 96 31.66 -16.27 1.98
C LYS A 96 32.13 -17.35 2.96
N LEU A 97 32.59 -16.95 4.13
CA LEU A 97 33.04 -17.84 5.19
C LEU A 97 31.86 -18.59 5.84
N LEU A 98 30.76 -17.90 6.07
CA LEU A 98 29.52 -18.52 6.57
C LEU A 98 28.95 -19.53 5.56
N ARG A 99 28.97 -19.21 4.27
CA ARG A 99 28.56 -20.13 3.21
C ARG A 99 29.45 -21.38 3.14
N ALA A 100 30.77 -21.21 3.35
CA ALA A 100 31.72 -22.33 3.38
C ALA A 100 31.53 -23.26 4.60
N ILE A 101 31.10 -22.69 5.76
CA ILE A 101 30.94 -23.43 7.01
C ILE A 101 29.55 -24.05 7.14
N PHE A 102 28.49 -23.31 6.78
CA PHE A 102 27.09 -23.69 7.00
C PHE A 102 26.35 -24.16 5.74
N GLY A 103 27.03 -24.22 4.59
CA GLY A 103 26.42 -24.56 3.31
C GLY A 103 25.53 -23.43 2.76
N GLU A 104 24.62 -23.75 1.82
CA GLU A 104 23.80 -22.80 1.05
C GLU A 104 22.78 -21.94 1.84
N LYS A 105 22.82 -21.96 3.17
CA LYS A 105 21.89 -21.19 4.01
C LYS A 105 22.20 -19.69 4.16
N ALA A 106 23.30 -19.19 3.58
CA ALA A 106 23.48 -17.75 3.44
C ALA A 106 22.58 -17.27 2.29
N SER A 107 21.61 -16.40 2.58
CA SER A 107 20.65 -15.92 1.59
C SER A 107 21.34 -15.31 0.38
N ASP A 108 21.12 -15.89 -0.80
CA ASP A 108 21.62 -15.39 -2.08
C ASP A 108 20.93 -14.10 -2.55
N VAL A 109 20.08 -13.53 -1.70
CA VAL A 109 19.26 -12.36 -1.98
C VAL A 109 19.56 -11.21 -1.03
N LYS A 110 19.39 -10.00 -1.54
CA LYS A 110 19.53 -8.74 -0.79
C LYS A 110 18.13 -8.15 -0.56
N ASP A 111 17.88 -7.69 0.67
CA ASP A 111 16.66 -6.90 0.98
C ASP A 111 16.71 -5.55 0.26
N THR A 112 15.72 -5.33 -0.60
CA THR A 112 15.47 -4.08 -1.33
C THR A 112 14.03 -3.62 -1.12
N SER A 113 13.44 -4.00 0.00
CA SER A 113 12.05 -3.73 0.36
C SER A 113 11.75 -2.23 0.41
N LEU A 114 10.52 -1.87 0.04
CA LEU A 114 10.01 -0.52 0.22
C LEU A 114 9.64 -0.33 1.68
N ARG A 115 10.21 0.69 2.31
CA ARG A 115 9.94 1.03 3.72
C ARG A 115 9.37 2.43 3.83
N VAL A 116 8.59 2.64 4.89
CA VAL A 116 8.09 3.97 5.26
C VAL A 116 9.26 4.89 5.57
N LYS A 117 9.26 6.08 4.99
CA LYS A 117 10.32 7.09 5.18
C LYS A 117 10.29 7.68 6.58
N ALA A 118 11.41 8.17 7.04
CA ALA A 118 11.50 8.85 8.33
C ALA A 118 10.56 10.07 8.37
N GLY A 119 9.82 10.21 9.48
CA GLY A 119 8.85 11.28 9.67
C GLY A 119 7.48 11.06 9.01
N GLN A 120 7.27 9.90 8.43
CA GLN A 120 5.97 9.49 7.92
C GLN A 120 5.38 8.41 8.80
N ASP A 121 4.14 8.59 9.19
CA ASP A 121 3.31 7.61 9.89
C ASP A 121 1.87 7.79 9.41
N GLY A 122 1.11 6.72 9.42
CA GLY A 122 -0.27 6.78 8.93
C GLY A 122 -0.91 5.42 8.77
N THR A 123 -2.05 5.39 8.11
CA THR A 123 -2.81 4.18 7.83
C THR A 123 -2.83 3.92 6.32
N VAL A 124 -2.63 2.69 5.93
CA VAL A 124 -2.73 2.27 4.52
C VAL A 124 -4.20 2.29 4.11
N ILE A 125 -4.54 3.12 3.13
CA ILE A 125 -5.93 3.28 2.66
C ILE A 125 -6.22 2.44 1.43
N ASP A 126 -5.24 2.22 0.56
CA ASP A 126 -5.39 1.46 -0.68
C ASP A 126 -4.08 0.78 -1.09
N VAL A 127 -4.21 -0.33 -1.80
CA VAL A 127 -3.10 -1.10 -2.36
C VAL A 127 -3.48 -1.57 -3.76
N GLN A 128 -2.72 -1.19 -4.76
CA GLN A 128 -2.93 -1.61 -6.14
C GLN A 128 -1.74 -2.41 -6.64
N VAL A 129 -2.01 -3.54 -7.27
CA VAL A 129 -0.99 -4.43 -7.84
C VAL A 129 -1.17 -4.51 -9.34
N PHE A 130 -0.13 -4.15 -10.08
CA PHE A 130 -0.12 -4.19 -11.53
C PHE A 130 0.87 -5.24 -12.03
N THR A 131 0.43 -6.09 -12.93
CA THR A 131 1.28 -7.07 -13.62
C THR A 131 1.36 -6.74 -15.11
N ARG A 132 2.50 -7.05 -15.75
CA ARG A 132 2.63 -6.92 -17.21
C ARG A 132 1.84 -8.01 -17.91
N GLU A 133 1.35 -7.71 -19.10
CA GLU A 133 0.71 -8.72 -19.95
C GLU A 133 1.66 -9.88 -20.23
N GLY A 134 1.14 -11.11 -20.16
CA GLY A 134 1.90 -12.33 -20.41
C GLY A 134 2.66 -12.92 -19.22
N LEU A 135 2.61 -12.29 -18.06
CA LEU A 135 3.13 -12.85 -16.79
C LEU A 135 1.97 -13.47 -16.00
N GLU A 136 2.25 -14.58 -15.32
CA GLU A 136 1.30 -15.16 -14.37
C GLU A 136 1.06 -14.17 -13.22
N LYS A 137 -0.21 -13.99 -12.88
CA LYS A 137 -0.61 -13.12 -11.76
C LYS A 137 -0.37 -13.85 -10.44
N ASN A 138 0.11 -13.13 -9.45
CA ASN A 138 0.20 -13.66 -8.09
C ASN A 138 -1.22 -13.82 -7.50
N SER A 139 -1.41 -14.76 -6.59
CA SER A 139 -2.68 -15.01 -5.90
C SER A 139 -3.26 -13.73 -5.26
N ARG A 140 -2.40 -12.86 -4.76
CA ARG A 140 -2.82 -11.56 -4.19
C ARG A 140 -3.36 -10.61 -5.24
N ALA A 141 -2.72 -10.52 -6.40
CA ALA A 141 -3.19 -9.69 -7.50
C ALA A 141 -4.58 -10.14 -7.99
N GLU A 142 -4.82 -11.45 -8.06
CA GLU A 142 -6.12 -12.02 -8.41
C GLU A 142 -7.20 -11.69 -7.38
N VAL A 143 -6.87 -11.75 -6.09
CA VAL A 143 -7.80 -11.38 -5.02
C VAL A 143 -8.16 -9.89 -5.09
N ILE A 144 -7.18 -9.00 -5.24
CA ILE A 144 -7.42 -7.55 -5.35
C ILE A 144 -8.29 -7.27 -6.58
N GLU A 145 -7.98 -7.87 -7.74
CA GLU A 145 -8.75 -7.71 -8.96
C GLU A 145 -10.20 -8.20 -8.80
N SER A 146 -10.40 -9.36 -8.16
CA SER A 146 -11.74 -9.91 -7.92
C SER A 146 -12.59 -9.02 -7.00
N VAL A 147 -11.98 -8.44 -5.97
CA VAL A 147 -12.66 -7.49 -5.06
C VAL A 147 -13.05 -6.23 -5.83
N SER A 148 -12.12 -5.65 -6.60
CA SER A 148 -12.40 -4.45 -7.39
C SER A 148 -13.49 -4.68 -8.45
N LEU A 149 -13.50 -5.84 -9.10
CA LEU A 149 -14.56 -6.22 -10.04
C LEU A 149 -15.91 -6.37 -9.35
N ALA A 150 -15.96 -6.95 -8.16
CA ALA A 150 -17.20 -7.08 -7.39
C ALA A 150 -17.75 -5.73 -6.95
N GLU A 151 -16.89 -4.79 -6.56
CA GLU A 151 -17.30 -3.41 -6.22
C GLU A 151 -17.86 -2.68 -7.43
N ILE A 152 -17.17 -2.71 -8.56
CA ILE A 152 -17.64 -2.09 -9.81
C ILE A 152 -18.96 -2.69 -10.25
N GLN A 153 -19.14 -4.01 -10.17
CA GLN A 153 -20.39 -4.66 -10.52
C GLN A 153 -21.54 -4.20 -9.61
N LYS A 154 -21.29 -4.08 -8.32
CA LYS A 154 -22.28 -3.57 -7.36
C LYS A 154 -22.67 -2.12 -7.66
N ASP A 155 -21.72 -1.28 -8.03
CA ASP A 155 -21.98 0.12 -8.38
C ASP A 155 -22.82 0.20 -9.66
N ILE A 156 -22.50 -0.59 -10.68
CA ILE A 156 -23.29 -0.68 -11.92
C ILE A 156 -24.73 -1.13 -11.63
N ASP A 157 -24.91 -2.14 -10.79
CA ASP A 157 -26.23 -2.63 -10.41
C ASP A 157 -27.05 -1.55 -9.67
N GLN A 158 -26.40 -0.77 -8.80
CA GLN A 158 -27.04 0.37 -8.11
C GLN A 158 -27.42 1.48 -9.09
N GLU A 159 -26.54 1.87 -10.01
CA GLU A 159 -26.83 2.87 -11.04
C GLU A 159 -28.00 2.43 -11.93
N LEU A 160 -28.03 1.19 -12.36
CA LEU A 160 -29.11 0.63 -13.18
C LEU A 160 -30.45 0.66 -12.42
N ASN A 161 -30.45 0.34 -11.12
CA ASN A 161 -31.64 0.44 -10.28
C ASN A 161 -32.15 1.88 -10.17
N ILE A 162 -31.26 2.84 -9.90
CA ILE A 162 -31.61 4.26 -9.81
C ILE A 162 -32.23 4.76 -11.13
N VAL A 163 -31.60 4.44 -12.27
CA VAL A 163 -32.10 4.83 -13.60
C VAL A 163 -33.44 4.18 -13.89
N SER A 164 -33.63 2.89 -13.56
CA SER A 164 -34.88 2.17 -13.76
C SER A 164 -36.02 2.74 -12.92
N GLU A 165 -35.75 3.05 -11.65
CA GLU A 165 -36.73 3.71 -10.76
C GLU A 165 -37.10 5.12 -11.25
N ALA A 166 -36.10 5.91 -11.65
CA ALA A 166 -36.33 7.25 -12.20
C ALA A 166 -37.18 7.22 -13.48
N THR A 167 -36.87 6.28 -14.39
CA THR A 167 -37.67 6.12 -15.62
C THR A 167 -39.08 5.60 -15.35
N THR A 168 -39.23 4.66 -14.42
CA THR A 168 -40.54 4.15 -14.02
C THR A 168 -41.40 5.27 -13.41
N ASN A 169 -40.81 6.03 -12.47
CA ASN A 169 -41.53 7.16 -11.83
C ASN A 169 -41.88 8.27 -12.83
N SER A 170 -41.10 8.46 -13.86
CA SER A 170 -41.40 9.42 -14.95
C SER A 170 -42.48 8.95 -15.89
N LEU A 171 -42.56 7.64 -16.18
CA LEU A 171 -43.50 7.05 -17.12
C LEU A 171 -44.87 6.75 -16.48
N MET A 172 -44.94 6.37 -15.19
CA MET A 172 -46.17 6.00 -14.50
C MET A 172 -47.26 7.07 -14.60
N PRO A 173 -47.00 8.38 -14.37
CA PRO A 173 -48.07 9.40 -14.49
C PRO A 173 -48.61 9.51 -15.91
N SER A 174 -47.78 9.24 -16.93
CA SER A 174 -48.21 9.30 -18.33
C SER A 174 -49.05 8.09 -18.75
N LEU A 175 -48.84 6.95 -18.09
CA LEU A 175 -49.63 5.73 -18.35
C LEU A 175 -50.96 5.72 -17.58
N GLU A 176 -50.99 6.23 -16.36
CA GLU A 176 -52.22 6.34 -15.54
C GLU A 176 -53.22 7.37 -16.11
N GLY A 177 -52.76 8.34 -16.87
CA GLY A 177 -53.63 9.36 -17.52
C GLY A 177 -54.33 8.89 -18.79
N ASN A 178 -53.91 7.81 -19.40
CA ASN A 178 -54.54 7.24 -20.61
C ASN A 178 -55.36 6.01 -20.24
N LYS A 179 -56.62 6.24 -19.78
CA LYS A 179 -57.63 5.17 -19.87
C LYS A 179 -58.01 4.99 -21.33
N VAL A 180 -57.65 3.86 -21.94
CA VAL A 180 -58.19 3.36 -23.18
C VAL A 180 -59.62 2.93 -22.97
#